data_378edd27630538e44337cb12ffdcf6a5
#
_entry.id   378edd27630538e44337cb12ffdcf6a5
#
_cell.length_a   1.000
_cell.length_b   1.000
_cell.length_c   1.000
_cell.angle_alpha   90.00
_cell.angle_beta   90.00
_cell.angle_gamma   90.00
#
_symmetry.space_group_name_H-M   'P 1'
#
loop_
_entity.id
_entity.type
_entity.pdbx_description
1 polymer ?
#
loop_
_entity_poly.entity_id
_entity_poly.type
_entity_poly.pdbx_seq_one_letter_code
_entity_poly.pdbx_strand_id
1 'polypeptide(L)'
;MLLAAVVFFSWPNRSPAPIIYRPGEGWSYEGIGGVGSWRRSNAKDQLAVGKEAFAAEDWKTAFKAARRTVVEWPLSDHAPEAQLLLAQTFEKRGDDQKAFAAYQELLRLYPHNVDFEDVQSRQFAIATRYLNGQRFKLWGRIPLYRSMKKTSAMFQDI
;
A
#
# COMPACT_ATOMS: atom_id res chain seq x y z
N MET A 1 30.76 -16.49 -61.42
CA MET A 1 29.66 -15.68 -60.90
C MET A 1 29.48 -16.04 -59.46
N LEU A 2 29.95 -15.19 -58.52
CA LEU A 2 29.81 -15.34 -57.08
C LEU A 2 28.67 -14.39 -56.66
N LEU A 3 27.54 -14.97 -56.20
CA LEU A 3 26.41 -14.24 -55.61
C LEU A 3 26.73 -14.00 -54.14
N ALA A 4 27.02 -12.74 -53.79
CA ALA A 4 27.14 -12.30 -52.41
C ALA A 4 25.74 -12.09 -51.82
N ALA A 5 25.34 -12.96 -50.89
CA ALA A 5 24.13 -12.80 -50.10
C ALA A 5 24.35 -11.74 -48.98
N VAL A 6 23.74 -10.56 -49.15
CA VAL A 6 23.71 -9.52 -48.13
C VAL A 6 22.64 -9.89 -47.12
N VAL A 7 23.07 -10.36 -45.94
CA VAL A 7 22.19 -10.62 -44.78
C VAL A 7 21.92 -9.28 -44.10
N PHE A 8 20.72 -8.72 -44.27
CA PHE A 8 20.24 -7.58 -43.51
C PHE A 8 19.94 -8.03 -42.07
N PHE A 9 20.84 -7.71 -41.14
CA PHE A 9 20.58 -7.84 -39.72
C PHE A 9 19.64 -6.70 -39.32
N SER A 10 18.34 -7.01 -39.25
CA SER A 10 17.33 -6.11 -38.70
C SER A 10 17.47 -6.11 -37.20
N TRP A 11 18.19 -5.14 -36.62
CA TRP A 11 18.19 -4.93 -35.18
C TRP A 11 16.83 -4.34 -34.81
N PRO A 12 16.10 -4.96 -33.84
CA PRO A 12 14.87 -4.38 -33.38
C PRO A 12 15.20 -3.03 -32.72
N ASN A 13 14.69 -1.95 -33.31
CA ASN A 13 14.71 -0.62 -32.73
C ASN A 13 13.93 -0.68 -31.40
N ARG A 14 14.61 -0.97 -30.32
CA ARG A 14 14.06 -0.76 -28.97
C ARG A 14 14.03 0.75 -28.78
N SER A 15 12.86 1.36 -28.97
CA SER A 15 12.63 2.74 -28.55
C SER A 15 12.99 2.84 -27.06
N PRO A 16 13.90 3.74 -26.67
CA PRO A 16 14.16 3.93 -25.25
C PRO A 16 12.85 4.35 -24.59
N ALA A 17 12.46 3.63 -23.53
CA ALA A 17 11.27 3.99 -22.80
C ALA A 17 11.43 5.41 -22.25
N PRO A 18 10.37 6.24 -22.28
CA PRO A 18 10.47 7.63 -21.86
C PRO A 18 10.75 7.70 -20.35
N ILE A 19 11.71 8.55 -19.99
CA ILE A 19 11.90 8.97 -18.61
C ILE A 19 10.88 10.07 -18.35
N ILE A 20 10.00 9.87 -17.37
CA ILE A 20 8.93 10.81 -17.03
C ILE A 20 9.19 11.36 -15.63
N TYR A 21 9.10 12.68 -15.49
CA TYR A 21 9.12 13.35 -14.20
C TYR A 21 7.70 13.48 -13.66
N ARG A 22 7.46 13.03 -12.40
CA ARG A 22 6.19 13.23 -11.69
C ARG A 22 6.46 14.00 -10.40
N PRO A 23 5.73 15.09 -10.13
CA PRO A 23 5.83 15.79 -8.85
C PRO A 23 5.54 14.82 -7.69
N GLY A 24 6.40 14.84 -6.65
CA GLY A 24 6.30 13.94 -5.51
C GLY A 24 6.87 12.52 -5.72
N GLU A 25 7.03 12.08 -6.95
CA GLU A 25 7.60 10.76 -7.30
C GLU A 25 9.01 10.85 -7.89
N GLY A 26 9.38 12.03 -8.43
CA GLY A 26 10.66 12.23 -9.11
C GLY A 26 10.69 11.66 -10.53
N TRP A 27 11.90 11.35 -11.01
CA TRP A 27 12.11 10.75 -12.32
C TRP A 27 11.82 9.25 -12.28
N SER A 28 10.94 8.78 -13.16
CA SER A 28 10.64 7.36 -13.31
C SER A 28 10.84 6.89 -14.74
N TYR A 29 11.31 5.65 -14.88
CA TYR A 29 11.45 4.97 -16.16
C TYR A 29 10.20 4.13 -16.42
N GLU A 30 9.41 4.47 -17.41
CA GLU A 30 8.29 3.64 -17.85
C GLU A 30 8.77 2.54 -18.79
N GLY A 31 9.04 1.35 -18.22
CA GLY A 31 9.28 0.17 -19.02
C GLY A 31 8.01 -0.26 -19.78
N ILE A 32 8.12 -0.45 -21.09
CA ILE A 32 7.05 -1.05 -21.88
C ILE A 32 6.91 -2.52 -21.46
N GLY A 33 5.87 -2.81 -20.69
CA GLY A 33 5.58 -4.15 -20.19
C GLY A 33 5.61 -4.24 -18.66
N GLY A 34 4.51 -4.63 -18.07
CA GLY A 34 4.34 -4.76 -16.62
C GLY A 34 5.34 -5.75 -16.03
N VAL A 35 6.12 -5.29 -15.07
CA VAL A 35 7.05 -6.13 -14.32
C VAL A 35 6.27 -6.96 -13.30
N GLY A 36 5.85 -8.14 -13.69
CA GLY A 36 5.10 -9.05 -12.86
C GLY A 36 3.63 -8.62 -12.65
N SER A 37 2.78 -9.55 -12.26
CA SER A 37 1.32 -9.37 -12.23
C SER A 37 0.81 -8.28 -11.26
N TRP A 38 1.60 -7.84 -10.29
CA TRP A 38 1.16 -6.88 -9.28
C TRP A 38 2.08 -5.66 -9.10
N ARG A 39 3.27 -5.62 -9.71
CA ARG A 39 4.20 -4.48 -9.61
C ARG A 39 4.00 -3.48 -10.73
N ARG A 40 4.04 -2.20 -10.41
CA ARG A 40 4.00 -1.08 -11.36
C ARG A 40 5.18 -0.15 -11.15
N SER A 41 5.45 0.69 -12.13
CA SER A 41 6.59 1.63 -12.13
C SER A 41 6.26 2.99 -11.53
N ASN A 42 5.00 3.28 -11.21
CA ASN A 42 4.55 4.54 -10.63
C ASN A 42 3.52 4.32 -9.52
N ALA A 43 3.35 5.32 -8.66
CA ALA A 43 2.48 5.25 -7.50
C ALA A 43 1.00 5.08 -7.87
N LYS A 44 0.53 5.79 -8.89
CA LYS A 44 -0.88 5.74 -9.34
C LYS A 44 -1.29 4.33 -9.74
N ASP A 45 -0.54 3.72 -10.66
CA ASP A 45 -0.86 2.39 -11.17
C ASP A 45 -0.63 1.31 -10.09
N GLN A 46 0.36 1.52 -9.23
CA GLN A 46 0.61 0.61 -8.10
C GLN A 46 -0.55 0.64 -7.09
N LEU A 47 -1.09 1.82 -6.80
CA LEU A 47 -2.28 1.97 -5.97
C LEU A 47 -3.51 1.35 -6.62
N ALA A 48 -3.69 1.52 -7.94
CA ALA A 48 -4.81 0.91 -8.68
C ALA A 48 -4.81 -0.62 -8.53
N VAL A 49 -3.65 -1.27 -8.69
CA VAL A 49 -3.51 -2.72 -8.40
C VAL A 49 -3.91 -3.07 -6.97
N GLY A 50 -3.55 -2.21 -5.99
CA GLY A 50 -3.94 -2.41 -4.60
C GLY A 50 -5.45 -2.35 -4.39
N LYS A 51 -6.11 -1.37 -5.01
CA LYS A 51 -7.57 -1.19 -4.95
C LYS A 51 -8.32 -2.35 -5.62
N GLU A 52 -7.88 -2.77 -6.80
CA GLU A 52 -8.46 -3.92 -7.51
C GLU A 52 -8.34 -5.20 -6.68
N ALA A 53 -7.16 -5.46 -6.13
CA ALA A 53 -6.93 -6.61 -5.27
C ALA A 53 -7.78 -6.55 -3.98
N PHE A 54 -7.95 -5.36 -3.41
CA PHE A 54 -8.80 -5.15 -2.23
C PHE A 54 -10.26 -5.43 -2.54
N ALA A 55 -10.77 -4.95 -3.69
CA ALA A 55 -12.13 -5.21 -4.15
C ALA A 55 -12.36 -6.71 -4.46
N ALA A 56 -11.33 -7.41 -4.93
CA ALA A 56 -11.33 -8.86 -5.16
C ALA A 56 -11.06 -9.69 -3.89
N GLU A 57 -10.98 -9.06 -2.72
CA GLU A 57 -10.64 -9.69 -1.43
C GLU A 57 -9.27 -10.42 -1.41
N ASP A 58 -8.41 -10.15 -2.39
CA ASP A 58 -7.02 -10.61 -2.33
C ASP A 58 -6.19 -9.70 -1.41
N TRP A 59 -6.38 -9.91 -0.11
CA TRP A 59 -5.72 -9.14 0.95
C TRP A 59 -4.19 -9.23 0.88
N LYS A 60 -3.66 -10.30 0.32
CA LYS A 60 -2.22 -10.49 0.19
C LYS A 60 -1.63 -9.55 -0.87
N THR A 61 -2.26 -9.47 -2.03
CA THR A 61 -1.83 -8.57 -3.11
C THR A 61 -2.14 -7.13 -2.76
N ALA A 62 -3.32 -6.82 -2.20
CA ALA A 62 -3.69 -5.49 -1.73
C ALA A 62 -2.65 -4.95 -0.73
N PHE A 63 -2.28 -5.74 0.28
CA PHE A 63 -1.23 -5.38 1.24
C PHE A 63 0.11 -5.08 0.57
N LYS A 64 0.56 -5.96 -0.35
CA LYS A 64 1.85 -5.78 -1.03
C LYS A 64 1.87 -4.52 -1.89
N ALA A 65 0.79 -4.29 -2.62
CA ALA A 65 0.67 -3.15 -3.53
C ALA A 65 0.61 -1.84 -2.75
N ALA A 66 -0.27 -1.74 -1.75
CA ALA A 66 -0.41 -0.55 -0.92
C ALA A 66 0.89 -0.23 -0.17
N ARG A 67 1.50 -1.23 0.48
CA ARG A 67 2.79 -1.06 1.17
C ARG A 67 3.89 -0.57 0.23
N ARG A 68 3.95 -1.12 -0.99
CA ARG A 68 4.94 -0.70 -1.98
C ARG A 68 4.74 0.77 -2.35
N THR A 69 3.50 1.21 -2.59
CA THR A 69 3.20 2.62 -2.89
C THR A 69 3.72 3.54 -1.79
N VAL A 70 3.43 3.24 -0.54
CA VAL A 70 3.86 4.06 0.61
C VAL A 70 5.37 4.09 0.76
N VAL A 71 6.06 2.96 0.55
CA VAL A 71 7.52 2.86 0.78
C VAL A 71 8.32 3.45 -0.36
N GLU A 72 7.92 3.21 -1.62
CA GLU A 72 8.68 3.66 -2.78
C GLU A 72 8.35 5.10 -3.20
N TRP A 73 7.12 5.56 -2.93
CA TRP A 73 6.65 6.91 -3.30
C TRP A 73 5.96 7.64 -2.15
N PRO A 74 6.64 7.85 -0.99
CA PRO A 74 6.00 8.42 0.21
C PRO A 74 5.53 9.86 0.04
N LEU A 75 6.09 10.59 -0.92
CA LEU A 75 5.74 11.99 -1.20
C LEU A 75 4.76 12.15 -2.38
N SER A 76 4.29 11.04 -2.95
CA SER A 76 3.29 11.07 -4.01
C SER A 76 1.92 11.43 -3.46
N ASP A 77 1.11 12.13 -4.26
CA ASP A 77 -0.31 12.41 -3.94
C ASP A 77 -1.14 11.14 -3.73
N HIS A 78 -0.64 9.99 -4.16
CA HIS A 78 -1.26 8.67 -3.99
C HIS A 78 -0.85 7.95 -2.70
N ALA A 79 0.16 8.45 -1.99
CA ALA A 79 0.66 7.82 -0.77
C ALA A 79 -0.34 7.85 0.40
N PRO A 80 -1.11 8.94 0.65
CA PRO A 80 -2.13 8.96 1.70
C PRO A 80 -3.19 7.89 1.49
N GLU A 81 -3.70 7.76 0.27
CA GLU A 81 -4.72 6.76 -0.07
C GLU A 81 -4.15 5.34 0.00
N ALA A 82 -2.90 5.13 -0.38
CA ALA A 82 -2.23 3.84 -0.23
C ALA A 82 -2.03 3.47 1.25
N GLN A 83 -1.71 4.43 2.11
CA GLN A 83 -1.60 4.21 3.56
C GLN A 83 -2.97 3.87 4.18
N LEU A 84 -4.04 4.53 3.74
CA LEU A 84 -5.40 4.20 4.13
C LEU A 84 -5.76 2.76 3.70
N LEU A 85 -5.49 2.41 2.46
CA LEU A 85 -5.74 1.06 1.93
C LEU A 85 -4.94 -0.01 2.70
N LEU A 86 -3.71 0.31 3.10
CA LEU A 86 -2.87 -0.56 3.93
C LEU A 86 -3.51 -0.80 5.30
N ALA A 87 -3.99 0.25 5.97
CA ALA A 87 -4.68 0.16 7.25
C ALA A 87 -5.97 -0.68 7.15
N GLN A 88 -6.80 -0.40 6.15
CA GLN A 88 -8.03 -1.15 5.86
C GLN A 88 -7.73 -2.64 5.56
N THR A 89 -6.64 -2.92 4.83
CA THR A 89 -6.23 -4.29 4.54
C THR A 89 -5.84 -5.05 5.82
N PHE A 90 -5.15 -4.40 6.76
CA PHE A 90 -4.89 -5.00 8.06
C PHE A 90 -6.18 -5.29 8.84
N GLU A 91 -7.14 -4.36 8.80
CA GLU A 91 -8.44 -4.52 9.45
C GLU A 91 -9.21 -5.72 8.87
N LYS A 92 -9.30 -5.84 7.54
CA LYS A 92 -9.94 -6.98 6.85
C LYS A 92 -9.27 -8.32 7.14
N ARG A 93 -7.97 -8.32 7.42
CA ARG A 93 -7.22 -9.51 7.85
C ARG A 93 -7.36 -9.83 9.34
N GLY A 94 -8.08 -8.99 10.09
CA GLY A 94 -8.21 -9.11 11.55
C GLY A 94 -6.92 -8.83 12.33
N ASP A 95 -6.01 -8.06 11.72
CA ASP A 95 -4.76 -7.59 12.33
C ASP A 95 -4.97 -6.20 12.95
N ASP A 96 -5.97 -6.07 13.83
CA ASP A 96 -6.45 -4.80 14.38
C ASP A 96 -5.36 -3.94 15.03
N GLN A 97 -4.35 -4.53 15.68
CA GLN A 97 -3.23 -3.78 16.23
C GLN A 97 -2.43 -3.06 15.14
N LYS A 98 -2.19 -3.75 14.01
CA LYS A 98 -1.47 -3.16 12.89
C LYS A 98 -2.34 -2.17 12.14
N ALA A 99 -3.65 -2.43 12.04
CA ALA A 99 -4.60 -1.50 11.47
C ALA A 99 -4.60 -0.19 12.25
N PHE A 100 -4.72 -0.25 13.58
CA PHE A 100 -4.68 0.92 14.46
C PHE A 100 -3.38 1.73 14.26
N ALA A 101 -2.23 1.07 14.31
CA ALA A 101 -0.95 1.73 14.10
C ALA A 101 -0.81 2.33 12.69
N ALA A 102 -1.34 1.66 11.65
CA ALA A 102 -1.32 2.17 10.30
C ALA A 102 -2.24 3.39 10.10
N TYR A 103 -3.37 3.47 10.82
CA TYR A 103 -4.22 4.65 10.88
C TYR A 103 -3.55 5.81 11.61
N GLN A 104 -2.87 5.57 12.73
CA GLN A 104 -2.08 6.61 13.41
C GLN A 104 -0.98 7.16 12.51
N GLU A 105 -0.27 6.27 11.81
CA GLU A 105 0.78 6.69 10.87
C GLU A 105 0.21 7.51 9.71
N LEU A 106 -0.99 7.18 9.22
CA LEU A 106 -1.71 7.95 8.20
C LEU A 106 -1.96 9.39 8.67
N LEU A 107 -2.52 9.56 9.87
CA LEU A 107 -2.80 10.89 10.43
C LEU A 107 -1.51 11.67 10.73
N ARG A 108 -0.45 10.98 11.13
CA ARG A 108 0.85 11.59 11.42
C ARG A 108 1.56 12.10 10.16
N LEU A 109 1.54 11.31 9.07
CA LEU A 109 2.28 11.63 7.84
C LEU A 109 1.48 12.51 6.88
N TYR A 110 0.15 12.34 6.85
CA TYR A 110 -0.70 12.95 5.83
C TYR A 110 -1.95 13.64 6.42
N PRO A 111 -1.80 14.54 7.43
CA PRO A 111 -2.94 15.09 8.18
C PRO A 111 -3.92 15.89 7.34
N HIS A 112 -3.48 16.44 6.20
CA HIS A 112 -4.31 17.29 5.33
C HIS A 112 -4.94 16.55 4.15
N ASN A 113 -4.59 15.27 3.95
CA ASN A 113 -4.98 14.52 2.76
C ASN A 113 -5.99 13.41 3.05
N VAL A 114 -6.55 13.37 4.24
CA VAL A 114 -7.45 12.29 4.69
C VAL A 114 -8.63 12.84 5.46
N ASP A 115 -9.73 12.12 5.42
CA ASP A 115 -10.86 12.37 6.29
C ASP A 115 -10.51 11.93 7.71
N PHE A 116 -10.24 12.92 8.56
CA PHE A 116 -9.83 12.70 9.93
C PHE A 116 -10.92 11.97 10.75
N GLU A 117 -12.19 12.35 10.54
CA GLU A 117 -13.32 11.79 11.28
C GLU A 117 -13.53 10.31 10.92
N ASP A 118 -13.43 9.92 9.63
CA ASP A 118 -13.52 8.52 9.22
C ASP A 118 -12.40 7.69 9.84
N VAL A 119 -11.16 8.17 9.79
CA VAL A 119 -10.01 7.46 10.34
C VAL A 119 -10.16 7.31 11.87
N GLN A 120 -10.55 8.37 12.57
CA GLN A 120 -10.75 8.35 14.01
C GLN A 120 -11.89 7.39 14.42
N SER A 121 -12.99 7.38 13.67
CA SER A 121 -14.10 6.46 13.88
C SER A 121 -13.66 4.99 13.74
N ARG A 122 -12.81 4.69 12.76
CA ARG A 122 -12.23 3.34 12.60
C ARG A 122 -11.31 2.96 13.75
N GLN A 123 -10.46 3.87 14.21
CA GLN A 123 -9.61 3.65 15.37
C GLN A 123 -10.44 3.39 16.62
N PHE A 124 -11.49 4.19 16.85
CA PHE A 124 -12.42 4.01 17.96
C PHE A 124 -13.13 2.65 17.91
N ALA A 125 -13.58 2.24 16.73
CA ALA A 125 -14.17 0.91 16.53
C ALA A 125 -13.20 -0.23 16.87
N ILE A 126 -11.92 -0.10 16.49
CA ILE A 126 -10.88 -1.06 16.85
C ILE A 126 -10.67 -1.09 18.36
N ALA A 127 -10.49 0.06 19.02
CA ALA A 127 -10.31 0.14 20.46
C ALA A 127 -11.51 -0.46 21.22
N THR A 128 -12.73 -0.23 20.75
CA THR A 128 -13.96 -0.79 21.30
C THR A 128 -14.00 -2.32 21.18
N ARG A 129 -13.52 -2.90 20.08
CA ARG A 129 -13.39 -4.37 19.96
C ARG A 129 -12.50 -4.96 21.06
N TYR A 130 -11.37 -4.29 21.37
CA TYR A 130 -10.48 -4.72 22.47
C TYR A 130 -11.11 -4.54 23.84
N LEU A 131 -11.88 -3.46 24.05
CA LEU A 131 -12.65 -3.26 25.28
C LEU A 131 -13.66 -4.38 25.48
N ASN A 132 -14.37 -4.78 24.41
CA ASN A 132 -15.37 -5.86 24.42
C ASN A 132 -14.77 -7.26 24.50
N GLY A 133 -13.46 -7.39 24.65
CA GLY A 133 -12.81 -8.64 24.97
C GLY A 133 -11.99 -9.29 23.87
N GLN A 134 -11.77 -8.61 22.75
CA GLN A 134 -10.80 -9.07 21.76
C GLN A 134 -9.42 -9.19 22.41
N ARG A 135 -8.68 -10.26 22.06
CA ARG A 135 -7.35 -10.50 22.63
C ARG A 135 -6.27 -9.91 21.75
N PHE A 136 -5.26 -9.32 22.38
CA PHE A 136 -4.03 -8.92 21.69
C PHE A 136 -3.29 -10.16 21.18
N LYS A 137 -2.81 -10.09 19.95
CA LYS A 137 -2.08 -11.18 19.30
C LYS A 137 -0.58 -11.04 19.55
N LEU A 138 0.06 -12.12 19.98
CA LEU A 138 1.53 -12.22 19.99
C LEU A 138 2.01 -12.51 18.56
N TRP A 139 2.98 -11.74 18.08
CA TRP A 139 3.50 -11.79 16.71
C TRP A 139 2.42 -11.73 15.60
N GLY A 140 1.24 -11.14 15.92
CA GLY A 140 0.14 -11.00 14.96
C GLY A 140 -0.61 -12.30 14.65
N ARG A 141 -0.32 -13.41 15.34
CA ARG A 141 -0.92 -14.73 15.06
C ARG A 141 -1.64 -15.36 16.24
N ILE A 142 -1.04 -15.36 17.43
CA ILE A 142 -1.54 -16.10 18.60
C ILE A 142 -2.30 -15.13 19.51
N PRO A 143 -3.64 -15.27 19.71
CA PRO A 143 -4.40 -14.45 20.64
C PRO A 143 -4.07 -14.89 22.08
N LEU A 144 -3.27 -14.09 22.80
CA LEU A 144 -2.74 -14.49 24.10
C LEU A 144 -3.45 -13.87 25.29
N TYR A 145 -3.65 -12.55 25.30
CA TYR A 145 -4.04 -11.85 26.51
C TYR A 145 -4.95 -10.67 26.25
N ARG A 146 -5.71 -10.31 27.29
CA ARG A 146 -6.42 -9.04 27.38
C ARG A 146 -5.55 -8.05 28.13
N SER A 147 -5.52 -6.80 27.70
CA SER A 147 -4.76 -5.76 28.39
C SER A 147 -5.56 -4.47 28.42
N MET A 148 -6.14 -4.18 29.57
CA MET A 148 -6.84 -2.90 29.79
C MET A 148 -5.89 -1.72 29.63
N LYS A 149 -4.61 -1.87 30.03
CA LYS A 149 -3.60 -0.82 29.85
C LYS A 149 -3.38 -0.47 28.38
N LYS A 150 -3.26 -1.48 27.49
CA LYS A 150 -3.12 -1.24 26.06
C LYS A 150 -4.40 -0.68 25.44
N THR A 151 -5.55 -1.18 25.89
CA THR A 151 -6.84 -0.68 25.39
C THR A 151 -7.06 0.77 25.81
N SER A 152 -6.75 1.14 27.07
CA SER A 152 -6.86 2.54 27.51
C SER A 152 -5.88 3.45 26.78
N ALA A 153 -4.66 2.98 26.46
CA ALA A 153 -3.72 3.74 25.64
C ALA A 153 -4.28 4.00 24.24
N MET A 154 -4.92 3.01 23.59
CA MET A 154 -5.56 3.22 22.28
C MET A 154 -6.63 4.34 22.33
N PHE A 155 -7.41 4.44 23.40
CA PHE A 155 -8.38 5.53 23.56
C PHE A 155 -7.75 6.89 23.88
N GLN A 156 -6.54 6.91 24.43
CA GLN A 156 -5.79 8.15 24.66
C GLN A 156 -5.08 8.66 23.40
N ASP A 157 -4.80 7.75 22.46
CA ASP A 157 -4.10 8.03 21.21
C ASP A 157 -5.08 8.46 20.09
N ILE A 158 -6.40 8.43 20.29
CA ILE A 158 -7.45 8.89 19.38
C ILE A 158 -7.78 10.37 19.63
#